data_bebcd5a7fedf52a5384d5c1053be92ce
#
_entry.id   bebcd5a7fedf52a5384d5c1053be92ce
#
_cell.length_a   1.000
_cell.length_b   1.000
_cell.length_c   1.000
_cell.angle_alpha   90.00
_cell.angle_beta   90.00
_cell.angle_gamma   90.00
#
_symmetry.space_group_name_H-M   'P 1'
#
loop_
_entity.id
_entity.type
_entity.pdbx_description
1 polymer ?
#
loop_
_entity_poly.entity_id
_entity_poly.type
_entity_poly.pdbx_seq_one_letter_code
_entity_poly.pdbx_strand_id
1 'polypeptide(L)'
;LSTNQPNSQSLLTSASTKLRRAVFLDRDGVVNRSLERDHKPFAPRNLDEFEILPEAPAACAKLKAARFLLVVATNQPDVGRGTLKKEIVERIHAHLMKQLPIDRVQVCFHPGQGKSDCDCRKPKPGMLLRAARELGIDLAQSWMVGDRWRDVDCGHAAGCRTIFIDRGYAEELKHMPDFSAGNLAGAADIIIRESKF
;
A
#
# COMPACT_ATOMS: atom_id res chain seq x y z
N LEU A 1 -44.82 -39.04 33.52
CA LEU A 1 -44.40 -38.89 32.11
C LEU A 1 -43.47 -37.67 32.01
N SER A 2 -42.15 -37.91 32.14
CA SER A 2 -41.12 -36.93 31.97
C SER A 2 -40.64 -36.96 30.51
N THR A 3 -40.77 -35.84 29.80
CA THR A 3 -40.19 -35.67 28.46
C THR A 3 -38.88 -34.92 28.58
N ASN A 4 -37.77 -35.65 28.37
CA ASN A 4 -36.44 -35.10 28.19
C ASN A 4 -36.34 -34.41 26.82
N GLN A 5 -36.05 -33.11 26.77
CA GLN A 5 -35.64 -32.45 25.55
C GLN A 5 -34.10 -32.45 25.43
N PRO A 6 -33.54 -32.80 24.29
CA PRO A 6 -32.09 -32.72 24.10
C PRO A 6 -31.66 -31.26 23.87
N ASN A 7 -30.70 -30.84 24.67
CA ASN A 7 -30.04 -29.55 24.62
C ASN A 7 -29.14 -29.50 23.36
N SER A 8 -29.59 -28.79 22.34
CA SER A 8 -28.77 -28.52 21.13
C SER A 8 -27.77 -27.40 21.42
N GLN A 9 -26.62 -27.74 21.98
CA GLN A 9 -25.48 -26.84 21.99
C GLN A 9 -24.94 -26.74 20.55
N SER A 10 -25.26 -25.63 19.91
CA SER A 10 -24.65 -25.19 18.66
C SER A 10 -23.16 -24.99 18.86
N LEU A 11 -22.37 -25.93 18.37
CA LEU A 11 -20.92 -25.78 18.24
C LEU A 11 -20.64 -24.72 17.15
N LEU A 12 -20.53 -23.47 17.56
CA LEU A 12 -19.93 -22.44 16.74
C LEU A 12 -18.42 -22.75 16.62
N THR A 13 -18.07 -23.55 15.63
CA THR A 13 -16.66 -23.67 15.18
C THR A 13 -16.24 -22.32 14.59
N SER A 14 -15.59 -21.49 15.41
CA SER A 14 -14.88 -20.31 14.90
C SER A 14 -13.71 -20.82 14.05
N ALA A 15 -13.91 -20.85 12.75
CA ALA A 15 -12.80 -21.04 11.83
C ALA A 15 -11.83 -19.87 12.06
N SER A 16 -10.68 -20.16 12.68
CA SER A 16 -9.59 -19.20 12.80
C SER A 16 -9.17 -18.78 11.40
N THR A 17 -9.65 -17.64 10.94
CA THR A 17 -9.30 -17.12 9.60
C THR A 17 -7.83 -16.77 9.64
N LYS A 18 -6.98 -17.59 9.00
CA LYS A 18 -5.55 -17.34 8.94
C LYS A 18 -5.31 -15.96 8.30
N LEU A 19 -4.68 -15.07 9.04
CA LEU A 19 -4.32 -13.74 8.55
C LEU A 19 -3.40 -13.87 7.33
N ARG A 20 -3.52 -12.93 6.40
CA ARG A 20 -2.78 -12.91 5.12
C ARG A 20 -1.64 -11.93 5.18
N ARG A 21 -0.57 -12.22 4.48
CA ARG A 21 0.55 -11.28 4.30
C ARG A 21 0.25 -10.34 3.15
N ALA A 22 0.68 -9.08 3.26
CA ALA A 22 0.52 -8.09 2.21
C ALA A 22 1.82 -7.34 1.91
N VAL A 23 1.88 -6.79 0.69
CA VAL A 23 2.83 -5.75 0.34
C VAL A 23 2.03 -4.50 0.04
N PHE A 24 2.22 -3.49 0.88
CA PHE A 24 1.71 -2.15 0.64
C PHE A 24 2.68 -1.42 -0.26
N LEU A 25 2.17 -0.83 -1.32
CA LEU A 25 2.95 -0.14 -2.34
C LEU A 25 2.54 1.32 -2.37
N ASP A 26 3.48 2.26 -2.30
CA ASP A 26 3.15 3.58 -2.79
C ASP A 26 2.86 3.49 -4.29
N ARG A 27 2.15 4.47 -4.82
CA ARG A 27 1.75 4.49 -6.23
C ARG A 27 2.82 5.19 -7.08
N ASP A 28 2.97 6.49 -6.86
CA ASP A 28 3.82 7.35 -7.68
C ASP A 28 5.29 7.17 -7.29
N GLY A 29 6.14 6.80 -8.23
CA GLY A 29 7.56 6.48 -8.01
C GLY A 29 7.82 5.01 -7.65
N VAL A 30 6.80 4.20 -7.34
CA VAL A 30 6.94 2.77 -7.02
C VAL A 30 6.27 1.89 -8.07
N VAL A 31 5.00 2.15 -8.37
CA VAL A 31 4.21 1.37 -9.33
C VAL A 31 4.12 2.08 -10.68
N ASN A 32 3.95 3.38 -10.66
CA ASN A 32 3.98 4.23 -11.85
C ASN A 32 5.06 5.31 -11.73
N ARG A 33 5.45 5.86 -12.89
CA ARG A 33 6.39 6.96 -12.96
C ARG A 33 5.83 8.17 -12.22
N SER A 34 6.64 8.78 -11.32
CA SER A 34 6.42 10.13 -10.84
C SER A 34 6.82 11.14 -11.91
N LEU A 35 6.06 12.22 -12.03
CA LEU A 35 6.49 13.38 -12.80
C LEU A 35 7.47 14.20 -11.96
N GLU A 36 8.65 14.45 -12.47
CA GLU A 36 9.64 15.25 -11.76
C GLU A 36 9.61 16.72 -12.26
N ARG A 37 9.53 17.65 -11.31
CA ARG A 37 9.66 19.09 -11.55
C ARG A 37 10.47 19.68 -10.41
N ASP A 38 11.56 20.36 -10.72
CA ASP A 38 12.46 20.96 -9.74
C ASP A 38 12.92 19.97 -8.65
N HIS A 39 13.32 18.74 -9.04
CA HIS A 39 13.71 17.64 -8.17
C HIS A 39 12.65 17.22 -7.15
N LYS A 40 11.38 17.52 -7.42
CA LYS A 40 10.23 17.11 -6.61
C LYS A 40 9.30 16.20 -7.40
N PRO A 41 8.84 15.09 -6.81
CA PRO A 41 7.90 14.20 -7.47
C PRO A 41 6.46 14.74 -7.40
N PHE A 42 5.76 14.60 -8.52
CA PHE A 42 4.34 14.92 -8.67
C PHE A 42 3.57 13.73 -9.22
N ALA A 43 2.31 13.63 -8.83
CA ALA A 43 1.40 12.63 -9.35
C ALA A 43 0.95 12.98 -10.79
N PRO A 44 0.65 12.00 -11.65
CA PRO A 44 -0.02 12.20 -12.92
C PRO A 44 -1.37 12.88 -12.75
N ARG A 45 -1.69 13.81 -13.65
CA ARG A 45 -2.92 14.64 -13.61
C ARG A 45 -4.01 14.13 -14.56
N ASN A 46 -3.68 13.14 -15.39
CA ASN A 46 -4.58 12.47 -16.34
C ASN A 46 -4.01 11.11 -16.73
N LEU A 47 -4.72 10.35 -17.58
CA LEU A 47 -4.27 9.03 -18.04
C LEU A 47 -3.11 9.11 -19.04
N ASP A 48 -2.95 10.20 -19.77
CA ASP A 48 -1.87 10.34 -20.75
C ASP A 48 -0.52 10.56 -20.06
N GLU A 49 -0.55 11.11 -18.85
CA GLU A 49 0.64 11.26 -17.99
C GLU A 49 0.90 10.01 -17.13
N PHE A 50 -0.03 9.06 -17.08
CA PHE A 50 0.09 7.88 -16.24
C PHE A 50 0.82 6.76 -16.96
N GLU A 51 2.03 6.44 -16.51
CA GLU A 51 2.88 5.40 -17.07
C GLU A 51 3.26 4.38 -15.99
N ILE A 52 2.84 3.12 -16.15
CA ILE A 52 3.28 2.03 -15.27
C ILE A 52 4.77 1.80 -15.49
N LEU A 53 5.54 1.69 -14.41
CA LEU A 53 6.98 1.39 -14.49
C LEU A 53 7.18 0.00 -15.12
N PRO A 54 8.15 -0.15 -16.03
CA PRO A 54 8.31 -1.37 -16.83
C PRO A 54 8.54 -2.63 -15.99
N GLU A 55 9.14 -2.49 -14.81
CA GLU A 55 9.39 -3.60 -13.88
C GLU A 55 8.17 -3.97 -13.03
N ALA A 56 7.16 -3.08 -12.91
CA ALA A 56 6.05 -3.28 -11.98
C ALA A 56 5.17 -4.50 -12.31
N PRO A 57 4.83 -4.81 -13.58
CA PRO A 57 4.02 -5.99 -13.88
C PRO A 57 4.67 -7.30 -13.42
N ALA A 58 5.95 -7.50 -13.73
CA ALA A 58 6.67 -8.71 -13.35
C ALA A 58 6.86 -8.81 -11.82
N ALA A 59 7.19 -7.70 -11.15
CA ALA A 59 7.34 -7.64 -9.70
C ALA A 59 6.02 -7.96 -8.99
N CYS A 60 4.91 -7.36 -9.41
CA CYS A 60 3.58 -7.64 -8.86
C CYS A 60 3.19 -9.11 -9.06
N ALA A 61 3.39 -9.67 -10.26
CA ALA A 61 3.10 -11.07 -10.53
C ALA A 61 3.92 -12.02 -9.62
N LYS A 62 5.21 -11.70 -9.41
CA LYS A 62 6.10 -12.45 -8.53
C LYS A 62 5.65 -12.43 -7.07
N LEU A 63 5.23 -11.28 -6.55
CA LEU A 63 4.69 -11.13 -5.20
C LEU A 63 3.36 -11.88 -5.05
N LYS A 64 2.49 -11.83 -6.05
CA LYS A 64 1.23 -12.62 -6.06
C LYS A 64 1.49 -14.12 -6.05
N ALA A 65 2.46 -14.60 -6.84
CA ALA A 65 2.88 -16.01 -6.83
C ALA A 65 3.39 -16.44 -5.44
N ALA A 66 4.04 -15.54 -4.70
CA ALA A 66 4.46 -15.74 -3.31
C ALA A 66 3.31 -15.56 -2.28
N ARG A 67 2.05 -15.44 -2.75
CA ARG A 67 0.81 -15.34 -1.96
C ARG A 67 0.69 -14.08 -1.10
N PHE A 68 1.30 -12.99 -1.51
CA PHE A 68 1.03 -11.68 -0.91
C PHE A 68 -0.22 -11.05 -1.51
N LEU A 69 -0.98 -10.35 -0.67
CA LEU A 69 -1.92 -9.34 -1.16
C LEU A 69 -1.13 -8.10 -1.58
N LEU A 70 -1.56 -7.46 -2.65
CA LEU A 70 -0.99 -6.20 -3.11
C LEU A 70 -1.97 -5.06 -2.85
N VAL A 71 -1.56 -4.13 -2.01
CA VAL A 71 -2.39 -2.98 -1.61
C VAL A 71 -1.65 -1.70 -1.97
N VAL A 72 -2.19 -0.91 -2.87
CA VAL A 72 -1.66 0.43 -3.13
C VAL A 72 -2.13 1.36 -2.00
N ALA A 73 -1.19 2.12 -1.40
CA ALA A 73 -1.46 3.10 -0.35
C ALA A 73 -0.86 4.46 -0.75
N THR A 74 -1.68 5.39 -1.24
CA THR A 74 -1.22 6.62 -1.88
C THR A 74 -1.81 7.90 -1.29
N ASN A 75 -0.99 8.95 -1.18
CA ASN A 75 -1.42 10.31 -0.84
C ASN A 75 -1.72 11.10 -2.12
N GLN A 76 -2.94 11.55 -2.29
CA GLN A 76 -3.36 12.35 -3.45
C GLN A 76 -3.91 13.72 -2.99
N PRO A 77 -3.04 14.61 -2.48
CA PRO A 77 -3.47 15.85 -1.83
C PRO A 77 -4.08 16.87 -2.79
N ASP A 78 -3.81 16.79 -4.09
CA ASP A 78 -4.28 17.74 -5.09
C ASP A 78 -5.81 17.72 -5.22
N VAL A 79 -6.44 16.60 -4.89
CA VAL A 79 -7.90 16.50 -4.79
C VAL A 79 -8.41 17.37 -3.63
N GLY A 80 -7.83 17.22 -2.46
CA GLY A 80 -8.22 18.02 -1.29
C GLY A 80 -7.91 19.51 -1.42
N ARG A 81 -6.92 19.87 -2.25
CA ARG A 81 -6.57 21.25 -2.60
C ARG A 81 -7.48 21.83 -3.69
N GLY A 82 -8.31 21.00 -4.33
CA GLY A 82 -9.16 21.41 -5.45
C GLY A 82 -8.43 21.62 -6.79
N THR A 83 -7.16 21.21 -6.88
CA THR A 83 -6.33 21.35 -8.10
C THR A 83 -6.43 20.15 -9.04
N LEU A 84 -7.00 19.04 -8.56
CA LEU A 84 -7.27 17.84 -9.34
C LEU A 84 -8.67 17.28 -8.97
N LYS A 85 -9.45 16.87 -9.98
CA LYS A 85 -10.74 16.23 -9.75
C LYS A 85 -10.56 14.79 -9.25
N LYS A 86 -11.36 14.38 -8.27
CA LYS A 86 -11.34 13.04 -7.66
C LYS A 86 -11.57 11.95 -8.71
N GLU A 87 -12.49 12.18 -9.63
CA GLU A 87 -12.86 11.25 -10.70
C GLU A 87 -11.67 10.90 -11.61
N ILE A 88 -10.72 11.84 -11.79
CA ILE A 88 -9.50 11.58 -12.56
C ILE A 88 -8.62 10.58 -11.83
N VAL A 89 -8.41 10.77 -10.53
CA VAL A 89 -7.62 9.86 -9.70
C VAL A 89 -8.27 8.47 -9.65
N GLU A 90 -9.60 8.40 -9.51
CA GLU A 90 -10.34 7.14 -9.52
C GLU A 90 -10.22 6.42 -10.87
N ARG A 91 -10.24 7.15 -12.00
CA ARG A 91 -9.99 6.58 -13.33
C ARG A 91 -8.57 6.02 -13.48
N ILE A 92 -7.56 6.72 -12.95
CA ILE A 92 -6.18 6.23 -12.90
C ILE A 92 -6.10 4.94 -12.08
N HIS A 93 -6.73 4.89 -10.91
CA HIS A 93 -6.75 3.69 -10.08
C HIS A 93 -7.47 2.51 -10.76
N ALA A 94 -8.59 2.77 -11.42
CA ALA A 94 -9.30 1.75 -12.19
C ALA A 94 -8.45 1.21 -13.36
N HIS A 95 -7.70 2.09 -14.04
CA HIS A 95 -6.77 1.70 -15.10
C HIS A 95 -5.61 0.86 -14.55
N LEU A 96 -5.01 1.28 -13.44
CA LEU A 96 -3.96 0.54 -12.74
C LEU A 96 -4.41 -0.89 -12.39
N MET A 97 -5.59 -1.04 -11.78
CA MET A 97 -6.12 -2.33 -11.35
C MET A 97 -6.51 -3.26 -12.52
N LYS A 98 -6.72 -2.72 -13.71
CA LYS A 98 -6.92 -3.54 -14.93
C LYS A 98 -5.61 -4.12 -15.45
N GLN A 99 -4.49 -3.44 -15.22
CA GLN A 99 -3.18 -3.82 -15.76
C GLN A 99 -2.32 -4.61 -14.77
N LEU A 100 -2.51 -4.40 -13.48
CA LEU A 100 -1.73 -5.05 -12.42
C LEU A 100 -2.65 -5.82 -11.45
N PRO A 101 -2.18 -6.92 -10.88
CA PRO A 101 -2.95 -7.75 -9.96
C PRO A 101 -3.05 -7.13 -8.56
N ILE A 102 -3.50 -5.88 -8.48
CA ILE A 102 -3.71 -5.13 -7.24
C ILE A 102 -5.03 -5.56 -6.61
N ASP A 103 -4.98 -5.95 -5.33
CA ASP A 103 -6.17 -6.40 -4.60
C ASP A 103 -6.99 -5.24 -4.03
N ARG A 104 -6.33 -4.11 -3.69
CA ARG A 104 -7.00 -2.94 -3.13
C ARG A 104 -6.18 -1.67 -3.37
N VAL A 105 -6.88 -0.55 -3.51
CA VAL A 105 -6.29 0.79 -3.45
C VAL A 105 -6.84 1.51 -2.22
N GLN A 106 -5.95 1.98 -1.36
CA GLN A 106 -6.22 2.90 -0.25
C GLN A 106 -5.67 4.27 -0.63
N VAL A 107 -6.50 5.30 -0.52
CA VAL A 107 -6.12 6.65 -0.92
C VAL A 107 -6.48 7.67 0.14
N CYS A 108 -5.56 8.62 0.36
CA CYS A 108 -5.82 9.80 1.16
C CYS A 108 -5.92 11.02 0.25
N PHE A 109 -7.08 11.67 0.23
CA PHE A 109 -7.35 12.89 -0.52
C PHE A 109 -7.14 14.18 0.27
N HIS A 110 -6.83 14.10 1.56
CA HIS A 110 -6.68 15.29 2.39
C HIS A 110 -5.50 16.17 1.95
N PRO A 111 -5.63 17.51 1.95
CA PRO A 111 -4.65 18.43 1.35
C PRO A 111 -3.29 18.46 2.05
N GLY A 112 -3.22 18.07 3.32
CA GLY A 112 -1.96 17.90 4.05
C GLY A 112 -1.26 19.18 4.49
N GLN A 113 -1.92 20.31 4.41
CA GLN A 113 -1.43 21.61 4.95
C GLN A 113 -2.27 22.00 6.16
N GLY A 114 -1.72 21.79 7.36
CA GLY A 114 -2.11 22.47 8.62
C GLY A 114 -3.52 22.32 9.17
N LYS A 115 -4.51 21.86 8.41
CA LYS A 115 -5.93 21.89 8.81
C LYS A 115 -6.70 20.57 8.74
N SER A 116 -6.12 19.49 8.23
CA SER A 116 -6.81 18.20 8.20
C SER A 116 -6.10 17.20 9.11
N ASP A 117 -6.65 17.02 10.30
CA ASP A 117 -6.19 15.99 11.22
C ASP A 117 -6.81 14.65 10.82
N CYS A 118 -6.38 14.10 9.67
CA CYS A 118 -6.76 12.76 9.25
C CYS A 118 -5.74 11.73 9.72
N ASP A 119 -6.18 10.51 9.96
CA ASP A 119 -5.34 9.36 10.30
C ASP A 119 -4.73 8.67 9.08
N CYS A 120 -5.30 8.93 7.87
CA CYS A 120 -4.98 8.19 6.65
C CYS A 120 -3.77 8.72 5.88
N ARG A 121 -3.37 9.99 6.05
CA ARG A 121 -2.26 10.56 5.28
C ARG A 121 -0.91 10.07 5.78
N LYS A 122 -0.14 9.37 4.94
CA LYS A 122 1.25 9.01 5.24
C LYS A 122 2.04 10.26 5.67
N PRO A 123 2.79 10.25 6.79
CA PRO A 123 3.31 9.07 7.50
C PRO A 123 2.36 8.42 8.50
N LYS A 124 1.14 8.88 8.71
CA LYS A 124 0.18 8.20 9.58
C LYS A 124 -0.26 6.87 8.97
N PRO A 125 -0.45 5.79 9.77
CA PRO A 125 -0.65 4.44 9.28
C PRO A 125 -2.10 4.09 8.89
N GLY A 126 -3.04 5.02 8.98
CA GLY A 126 -4.48 4.73 8.89
C GLY A 126 -4.93 4.01 7.62
N MET A 127 -4.27 4.24 6.47
CA MET A 127 -4.56 3.47 5.24
C MET A 127 -4.19 1.99 5.38
N LEU A 128 -3.01 1.70 5.96
CA LEU A 128 -2.54 0.32 6.16
C LEU A 128 -3.40 -0.39 7.20
N LEU A 129 -3.69 0.26 8.32
CA LEU A 129 -4.56 -0.29 9.37
C LEU A 129 -5.98 -0.58 8.87
N ARG A 130 -6.52 0.28 8.00
CA ARG A 130 -7.84 0.07 7.38
C ARG A 130 -7.83 -1.15 6.48
N ALA A 131 -6.85 -1.24 5.57
CA ALA A 131 -6.71 -2.39 4.69
C ALA A 131 -6.51 -3.70 5.49
N ALA A 132 -5.74 -3.65 6.59
CA ALA A 132 -5.53 -4.82 7.44
C ALA A 132 -6.84 -5.33 8.06
N ARG A 133 -7.70 -4.45 8.55
CA ARG A 133 -9.02 -4.82 9.07
C ARG A 133 -9.95 -5.36 7.98
N GLU A 134 -9.99 -4.70 6.81
CA GLU A 134 -10.87 -5.06 5.70
C GLU A 134 -10.51 -6.39 5.04
N LEU A 135 -9.21 -6.71 4.98
CA LEU A 135 -8.70 -7.84 4.21
C LEU A 135 -8.12 -8.96 5.08
N GLY A 136 -8.13 -8.83 6.40
CA GLY A 136 -7.54 -9.80 7.33
C GLY A 136 -6.02 -9.92 7.13
N ILE A 137 -5.30 -8.78 7.18
CA ILE A 137 -3.85 -8.74 6.96
C ILE A 137 -3.11 -8.77 8.31
N ASP A 138 -2.08 -9.60 8.38
CA ASP A 138 -1.07 -9.58 9.43
C ASP A 138 0.01 -8.54 9.07
N LEU A 139 -0.03 -7.40 9.76
CA LEU A 139 0.90 -6.29 9.49
C LEU A 139 2.34 -6.65 9.86
N ALA A 140 2.55 -7.46 10.91
CA ALA A 140 3.89 -7.87 11.33
C ALA A 140 4.59 -8.79 10.31
N GLN A 141 3.80 -9.48 9.46
CA GLN A 141 4.31 -10.28 8.35
C GLN A 141 4.19 -9.57 6.99
N SER A 142 3.91 -8.27 7.00
CA SER A 142 3.66 -7.47 5.80
C SER A 142 4.74 -6.42 5.59
N TRP A 143 4.73 -5.82 4.41
CA TRP A 143 5.76 -4.90 3.96
C TRP A 143 5.14 -3.59 3.48
N MET A 144 5.84 -2.48 3.71
CA MET A 144 5.58 -1.19 3.04
C MET A 144 6.76 -0.86 2.13
N VAL A 145 6.48 -0.65 0.84
CA VAL A 145 7.45 -0.24 -0.18
C VAL A 145 7.10 1.16 -0.64
N GLY A 146 8.04 2.07 -0.52
CA GLY A 146 7.85 3.46 -0.90
C GLY A 146 9.14 4.15 -1.32
N ASP A 147 9.03 5.31 -1.93
CA ASP A 147 10.15 6.13 -2.42
C ASP A 147 10.35 7.42 -1.61
N ARG A 148 9.58 7.59 -0.51
CA ARG A 148 9.61 8.76 0.36
C ARG A 148 9.77 8.38 1.82
N TRP A 149 10.37 9.28 2.61
CA TRP A 149 10.46 9.10 4.07
C TRP A 149 9.11 8.80 4.75
N ARG A 150 8.01 9.35 4.21
CA ARG A 150 6.65 9.14 4.75
C ARG A 150 6.17 7.71 4.62
N ASP A 151 6.67 6.99 3.63
CA ASP A 151 6.33 5.58 3.41
C ASP A 151 7.01 4.72 4.44
N VAL A 152 8.31 4.97 4.69
CA VAL A 152 9.10 4.29 5.71
C VAL A 152 8.45 4.50 7.09
N ASP A 153 8.19 5.76 7.46
CA ASP A 153 7.57 6.09 8.75
C ASP A 153 6.16 5.48 8.88
N CYS A 154 5.37 5.49 7.79
CA CYS A 154 4.04 4.88 7.76
C CYS A 154 4.09 3.37 7.96
N GLY A 155 5.04 2.70 7.32
CA GLY A 155 5.26 1.26 7.46
C GLY A 155 5.63 0.90 8.89
N HIS A 156 6.61 1.60 9.48
CA HIS A 156 7.01 1.40 10.88
C HIS A 156 5.84 1.66 11.86
N ALA A 157 5.11 2.75 11.67
CA ALA A 157 3.95 3.08 12.51
C ALA A 157 2.82 2.05 12.42
N ALA A 158 2.72 1.32 11.30
CA ALA A 158 1.78 0.23 11.12
C ALA A 158 2.29 -1.13 11.63
N GLY A 159 3.56 -1.25 12.00
CA GLY A 159 4.22 -2.49 12.39
C GLY A 159 4.62 -3.39 11.20
N CYS A 160 4.75 -2.81 10.00
CA CYS A 160 5.26 -3.49 8.82
C CYS A 160 6.77 -3.36 8.72
N ARG A 161 7.41 -4.32 8.03
CA ARG A 161 8.77 -4.13 7.52
C ARG A 161 8.75 -3.14 6.36
N THR A 162 9.85 -2.44 6.14
CA THR A 162 9.91 -1.32 5.18
C THR A 162 11.00 -1.52 4.14
N ILE A 163 10.70 -1.15 2.89
CA ILE A 163 11.70 -1.05 1.82
C ILE A 163 11.61 0.34 1.20
N PHE A 164 12.74 1.03 1.20
CA PHE A 164 12.88 2.31 0.53
C PHE A 164 13.41 2.12 -0.91
N ILE A 165 12.72 2.73 -1.87
CA ILE A 165 13.21 2.83 -3.26
C ILE A 165 13.79 4.23 -3.44
N ASP A 166 15.12 4.30 -3.58
CA ASP A 166 15.80 5.56 -3.80
C ASP A 166 15.60 6.05 -5.24
N ARG A 167 14.91 7.18 -5.38
CA ARG A 167 14.68 7.89 -6.64
C ARG A 167 15.54 9.15 -6.77
N GLY A 168 16.44 9.41 -5.84
CA GLY A 168 17.30 10.59 -5.85
C GLY A 168 16.58 11.90 -5.55
N TYR A 169 15.42 11.85 -4.86
CA TYR A 169 14.74 13.09 -4.45
C TYR A 169 15.51 13.81 -3.35
N ALA A 170 15.43 15.14 -3.37
CA ALA A 170 16.03 15.99 -2.33
C ALA A 170 15.21 15.93 -1.02
N GLU A 171 15.01 14.73 -0.48
CA GLU A 171 14.33 14.49 0.80
C GLU A 171 15.19 13.61 1.70
N GLU A 172 15.36 14.00 2.95
CA GLU A 172 16.04 13.19 3.95
C GLU A 172 15.09 12.17 4.57
N LEU A 173 15.56 10.95 4.76
CA LEU A 173 14.88 9.94 5.56
C LEU A 173 14.91 10.34 7.03
N LYS A 174 13.76 10.28 7.69
CA LYS A 174 13.65 10.54 9.14
C LYS A 174 14.02 9.32 9.96
N HIS A 175 13.66 8.16 9.47
CA HIS A 175 14.02 6.87 10.06
C HIS A 175 14.60 5.96 8.98
N MET A 176 15.51 5.08 9.36
CA MET A 176 16.11 4.13 8.44
C MET A 176 15.10 3.05 8.06
N PRO A 177 14.96 2.70 6.78
CA PRO A 177 14.17 1.56 6.36
C PRO A 177 14.86 0.25 6.76
N ASP A 178 14.10 -0.85 6.85
CA ASP A 178 14.70 -2.17 7.08
C ASP A 178 15.57 -2.61 5.89
N PHE A 179 15.20 -2.21 4.66
CA PHE A 179 15.94 -2.48 3.43
C PHE A 179 15.82 -1.32 2.45
N SER A 180 16.74 -1.31 1.48
CA SER A 180 16.68 -0.42 0.31
C SER A 180 16.79 -1.21 -0.98
N ALA A 181 16.16 -0.71 -2.03
CA ALA A 181 16.18 -1.30 -3.37
C ALA A 181 16.24 -0.19 -4.44
N GLY A 182 16.76 -0.49 -5.62
CA GLY A 182 16.80 0.47 -6.72
C GLY A 182 15.44 0.61 -7.44
N ASN A 183 14.56 -0.40 -7.33
CA ASN A 183 13.24 -0.41 -7.96
C ASN A 183 12.34 -1.49 -7.35
N LEU A 184 11.10 -1.60 -7.85
CA LEU A 184 10.13 -2.56 -7.34
C LEU A 184 10.53 -4.02 -7.59
N ALA A 185 11.28 -4.32 -8.65
CA ALA A 185 11.77 -5.69 -8.90
C ALA A 185 12.75 -6.12 -7.81
N GLY A 186 13.73 -5.27 -7.47
CA GLY A 186 14.66 -5.51 -6.37
C GLY A 186 13.95 -5.62 -5.01
N ALA A 187 12.95 -4.78 -4.77
CA ALA A 187 12.12 -4.87 -3.56
C ALA A 187 11.39 -6.21 -3.48
N ALA A 188 10.81 -6.70 -4.59
CA ALA A 188 10.14 -7.99 -4.63
C ALA A 188 11.10 -9.15 -4.32
N ASP A 189 12.34 -9.08 -4.80
CA ASP A 189 13.37 -10.10 -4.52
C ASP A 189 13.73 -10.14 -3.04
N ILE A 190 13.92 -8.98 -2.42
CA ILE A 190 14.16 -8.85 -0.98
C ILE A 190 12.98 -9.44 -0.21
N ILE A 191 11.74 -9.04 -0.49
CA ILE A 191 10.54 -9.52 0.19
C ILE A 191 10.45 -11.04 0.15
N ILE A 192 10.66 -11.64 -1.02
CA ILE A 192 10.56 -13.09 -1.18
C ILE A 192 11.66 -13.83 -0.44
N ARG A 193 12.88 -13.31 -0.48
CA ARG A 193 14.03 -13.90 0.24
C ARG A 193 13.79 -13.88 1.75
N GLU A 194 13.39 -12.73 2.28
CA GLU A 194 13.22 -12.50 3.71
C GLU A 194 11.92 -13.09 4.28
N SER A 195 11.01 -13.56 3.43
CA SER A 195 9.73 -14.17 3.82
C SER A 195 9.68 -15.69 3.66
N LYS A 196 10.81 -16.31 3.33
CA LYS A 196 10.95 -17.77 3.28
C LYS A 196 11.16 -18.32 4.69
N PHE A 197 10.05 -18.68 5.37
CA PHE A 197 10.03 -19.48 6.59
C PHE A 197 8.85 -20.44 6.55
#